data_1f9ac8cd28637c4a81be9a32f4234faf
#
_entry.id   1f9ac8cd28637c4a81be9a32f4234faf
#
_cell.length_a   1.000
_cell.length_b   1.000
_cell.length_c   1.000
_cell.angle_alpha   90.00
_cell.angle_beta   90.00
_cell.angle_gamma   90.00
#
_symmetry.space_group_name_H-M   'P 1'
#
loop_
_entity.id
_entity.type
_entity.pdbx_description
1 polymer ?
#
loop_
_entity_poly.entity_id
_entity_poly.type
_entity_poly.pdbx_seq_one_letter_code
_entity_poly.pdbx_strand_id
1 'polypeptide(L)'
;VHGLDKLFGSFLERCVWIEKMTHNIGAQLCVKTTGSCLVQMTIDAGGTIILSEPAEFMGAEHILAARAENEEDAQKIFDMVRWFEDEAARNGVDMRGTNPTPDNIEGGLSTLEEKSLGAIAKGGTRPVVEVIDYSQAPSKPGLVVMNTPSAACESMTGLAAGGAQIIIFSTGRGNAIGAPIAPTLKVTGNPNTAGSMGENIDVDVSGIITEGESLDSAGDKVWRRIVKVASGVLTSCEVLQEQQLSVSRFGPSV
;
A
#
# COMPACT_ATOMS: atom_id res chain seq x y z
N VAL A 1 -5.25 -30.36 -5.96
CA VAL A 1 -4.19 -29.38 -6.14
C VAL A 1 -4.28 -28.78 -7.54
N HIS A 2 -4.39 -29.54 -8.62
CA HIS A 2 -4.41 -29.04 -10.02
C HIS A 2 -5.64 -28.21 -10.46
N GLY A 3 -6.72 -28.19 -9.69
CA GLY A 3 -7.94 -27.40 -10.00
C GLY A 3 -7.90 -25.99 -9.44
N LEU A 4 -7.19 -25.78 -8.35
CA LEU A 4 -7.01 -24.48 -7.71
C LEU A 4 -6.06 -23.59 -8.52
N ASP A 5 -5.00 -24.13 -9.10
CA ASP A 5 -4.02 -23.37 -9.88
C ASP A 5 -4.63 -22.66 -11.11
N LYS A 6 -5.66 -23.24 -11.76
CA LYS A 6 -6.34 -22.61 -12.90
C LYS A 6 -7.33 -21.53 -12.48
N LEU A 7 -8.01 -21.67 -11.34
CA LEU A 7 -8.90 -20.63 -10.78
C LEU A 7 -8.05 -19.47 -10.23
N PHE A 8 -6.93 -19.77 -9.59
CA PHE A 8 -5.98 -18.78 -9.08
C PHE A 8 -5.25 -18.03 -10.20
N GLY A 9 -4.85 -18.69 -11.28
CA GLY A 9 -4.20 -18.04 -12.42
C GLY A 9 -5.05 -16.90 -12.97
N SER A 10 -6.35 -17.11 -13.21
CA SER A 10 -7.25 -16.07 -13.74
C SER A 10 -7.58 -14.96 -12.74
N PHE A 11 -7.46 -15.20 -11.42
CA PHE A 11 -7.69 -14.21 -10.39
C PHE A 11 -6.42 -13.37 -10.10
N LEU A 12 -5.24 -14.01 -10.07
CA LEU A 12 -3.97 -13.33 -9.84
C LEU A 12 -3.46 -12.55 -11.07
N GLU A 13 -4.00 -12.80 -12.26
CA GLU A 13 -3.80 -11.96 -13.45
C GLU A 13 -4.35 -10.53 -13.26
N ARG A 14 -5.06 -10.29 -12.17
CA ARG A 14 -5.70 -9.02 -11.85
C ARG A 14 -5.18 -8.45 -10.52
N CYS A 15 -5.06 -7.14 -10.46
CA CYS A 15 -4.29 -6.37 -9.50
C CYS A 15 -4.57 -6.66 -8.01
N VAL A 16 -3.54 -7.02 -7.26
CA VAL A 16 -3.47 -6.94 -5.80
C VAL A 16 -2.71 -5.66 -5.44
N TRP A 17 -3.16 -4.94 -4.44
CA TRP A 17 -2.58 -3.65 -4.08
C TRP A 17 -2.18 -3.56 -2.60
N ILE A 18 -1.13 -2.79 -2.31
CA ILE A 18 -0.61 -2.57 -0.94
C ILE A 18 -0.62 -1.08 -0.63
N GLU A 19 -1.51 -0.63 0.24
CA GLU A 19 -1.53 0.72 0.79
C GLU A 19 -0.71 0.87 2.07
N LYS A 20 -0.25 2.10 2.31
CA LYS A 20 0.77 2.37 3.32
C LYS A 20 0.33 3.42 4.30
N MET A 21 0.09 3.04 5.54
CA MET A 21 0.18 3.98 6.66
C MET A 21 0.86 3.27 7.84
N THR A 22 2.08 3.66 8.17
CA THR A 22 2.77 3.13 9.34
C THR A 22 3.22 4.25 10.25
N HIS A 23 2.87 4.13 11.53
CA HIS A 23 3.06 5.15 12.55
C HIS A 23 4.07 4.73 13.64
N ASN A 24 4.81 3.64 13.41
CA ASN A 24 5.76 3.12 14.40
C ASN A 24 6.90 2.37 13.70
N ILE A 25 8.16 2.60 14.10
CA ILE A 25 9.36 1.97 13.49
C ILE A 25 9.27 0.45 13.50
N GLY A 26 8.85 -0.15 14.61
CA GLY A 26 8.71 -1.60 14.71
C GLY A 26 7.64 -2.14 13.76
N ALA A 27 6.47 -1.50 13.74
CA ALA A 27 5.39 -1.84 12.82
C ALA A 27 5.81 -1.63 11.36
N GLN A 28 6.59 -0.60 11.07
CA GLN A 28 7.18 -0.40 9.73
C GLN A 28 8.07 -1.56 9.33
N LEU A 29 8.96 -2.02 10.21
CA LEU A 29 9.88 -3.11 9.90
C LEU A 29 9.11 -4.40 9.56
N CYS A 30 8.10 -4.76 10.36
CA CYS A 30 7.26 -5.93 10.12
C CYS A 30 6.53 -5.85 8.78
N VAL A 31 5.86 -4.72 8.53
CA VAL A 31 5.08 -4.53 7.31
C VAL A 31 5.95 -4.34 6.08
N LYS A 32 7.13 -3.72 6.20
CA LYS A 32 8.13 -3.61 5.12
C LYS A 32 8.47 -4.97 4.54
N THR A 33 8.83 -5.89 5.40
CA THR A 33 9.36 -7.18 4.97
C THR A 33 8.23 -8.10 4.51
N THR A 34 7.11 -8.09 5.23
CA THR A 34 5.90 -8.80 4.81
C THR A 34 5.38 -8.28 3.46
N GLY A 35 5.37 -6.94 3.25
CA GLY A 35 4.99 -6.33 1.97
C GLY A 35 5.92 -6.75 0.84
N SER A 36 7.23 -6.76 1.07
CA SER A 36 8.21 -7.22 0.07
C SER A 36 8.00 -8.68 -0.32
N CYS A 37 7.74 -9.57 0.65
CA CYS A 37 7.42 -10.98 0.36
C CYS A 37 6.14 -11.10 -0.49
N LEU A 38 5.09 -10.35 -0.13
CA LEU A 38 3.82 -10.38 -0.88
C LEU A 38 3.96 -9.90 -2.32
N VAL A 39 4.71 -8.80 -2.54
CA VAL A 39 5.01 -8.31 -3.89
C VAL A 39 5.68 -9.40 -4.71
N GLN A 40 6.69 -10.06 -4.11
CA GLN A 40 7.41 -11.14 -4.77
C GLN A 40 6.48 -12.31 -5.13
N MET A 41 5.71 -12.81 -4.14
CA MET A 41 4.80 -13.95 -4.32
C MET A 41 3.72 -13.66 -5.38
N THR A 42 3.15 -12.45 -5.36
CA THR A 42 2.11 -12.05 -6.31
C THR A 42 2.65 -11.96 -7.73
N ILE A 43 3.82 -11.34 -7.92
CA ILE A 43 4.43 -11.20 -9.25
C ILE A 43 4.90 -12.56 -9.77
N ASP A 44 5.47 -13.42 -8.93
CA ASP A 44 5.89 -14.78 -9.32
C ASP A 44 4.69 -15.67 -9.71
N ALA A 45 3.50 -15.35 -9.18
CA ALA A 45 2.25 -15.99 -9.58
C ALA A 45 1.61 -15.36 -10.84
N GLY A 46 2.28 -14.40 -11.49
CA GLY A 46 1.78 -13.71 -12.69
C GLY A 46 0.84 -12.54 -12.42
N GLY A 47 0.70 -12.12 -11.17
CA GLY A 47 -0.17 -11.03 -10.77
C GLY A 47 0.45 -9.63 -10.93
N THR A 48 -0.36 -8.62 -10.67
CA THR A 48 0.02 -7.21 -10.67
C THR A 48 -0.08 -6.62 -9.28
N ILE A 49 0.94 -5.89 -8.87
CA ILE A 49 0.95 -5.07 -7.65
C ILE A 49 0.96 -3.60 -8.04
N ILE A 50 0.04 -2.83 -7.49
CA ILE A 50 0.05 -1.37 -7.63
C ILE A 50 0.55 -0.75 -6.33
N LEU A 51 1.58 0.08 -6.44
CA LEU A 51 2.11 0.93 -5.39
C LEU A 51 1.57 2.35 -5.59
N SER A 52 1.08 2.99 -4.55
CA SER A 52 0.42 4.28 -4.62
C SER A 52 0.99 5.31 -3.65
N GLU A 53 0.38 6.48 -3.56
CA GLU A 53 0.73 7.58 -2.66
C GLU A 53 2.15 8.12 -2.90
N PRO A 54 2.41 8.80 -4.05
CA PRO A 54 3.74 9.33 -4.38
C PRO A 54 4.33 10.28 -3.34
N ALA A 55 3.52 11.00 -2.57
CA ALA A 55 4.00 11.82 -1.47
C ALA A 55 4.73 11.00 -0.38
N GLU A 56 4.46 9.70 -0.29
CA GLU A 56 5.18 8.78 0.58
C GLU A 56 6.53 8.30 0.00
N PHE A 57 6.90 8.72 -1.21
CA PHE A 57 8.21 8.46 -1.83
C PHE A 57 9.16 9.65 -1.72
N MET A 58 8.68 10.80 -1.29
CA MET A 58 9.38 12.08 -1.25
C MET A 58 10.71 11.96 -0.50
N GLY A 59 11.79 12.39 -1.15
CA GLY A 59 13.18 12.27 -0.64
C GLY A 59 13.85 10.91 -0.88
N ALA A 60 13.09 9.87 -1.31
CA ALA A 60 13.61 8.55 -1.64
C ALA A 60 13.12 8.04 -3.01
N GLU A 61 12.43 8.87 -3.80
CA GLU A 61 11.88 8.56 -5.13
C GLU A 61 12.94 8.05 -6.11
N HIS A 62 14.18 8.52 -5.99
CA HIS A 62 15.30 8.09 -6.82
C HIS A 62 15.57 6.57 -6.72
N ILE A 63 15.29 5.94 -5.57
CA ILE A 63 15.46 4.50 -5.37
C ILE A 63 14.39 3.74 -6.17
N LEU A 64 13.17 4.26 -6.21
CA LEU A 64 12.08 3.66 -6.97
C LEU A 64 12.26 3.90 -8.46
N ALA A 65 12.63 5.13 -8.86
CA ALA A 65 12.93 5.50 -10.25
C ALA A 65 14.07 4.67 -10.84
N ALA A 66 15.12 4.38 -10.07
CA ALA A 66 16.24 3.52 -10.49
C ALA A 66 15.80 2.05 -10.80
N ARG A 67 14.59 1.67 -10.39
CA ARG A 67 14.00 0.35 -10.65
C ARG A 67 13.04 0.34 -11.84
N ALA A 68 12.75 1.49 -12.45
CA ALA A 68 11.89 1.58 -13.63
C ALA A 68 12.55 0.89 -14.83
N GLU A 69 11.75 0.17 -15.63
CA GLU A 69 12.25 -0.53 -16.81
C GLU A 69 12.63 0.42 -17.96
N ASN A 70 12.18 1.66 -17.91
CA ASN A 70 12.47 2.68 -18.94
C ASN A 70 12.61 4.08 -18.31
N GLU A 71 13.24 4.99 -19.05
CA GLU A 71 13.50 6.36 -18.60
C GLU A 71 12.22 7.19 -18.47
N GLU A 72 11.20 6.95 -19.28
CA GLU A 72 9.93 7.67 -19.22
C GLU A 72 9.22 7.42 -17.87
N ASP A 73 9.11 6.16 -17.45
CA ASP A 73 8.50 5.80 -16.16
C ASP A 73 9.36 6.26 -14.98
N ALA A 74 10.70 6.21 -15.11
CA ALA A 74 11.59 6.79 -14.11
C ALA A 74 11.32 8.30 -13.94
N GLN A 75 11.19 9.03 -15.03
CA GLN A 75 10.90 10.47 -15.00
C GLN A 75 9.50 10.76 -14.40
N LYS A 76 8.48 9.97 -14.74
CA LYS A 76 7.13 10.10 -14.14
C LYS A 76 7.16 9.97 -12.62
N ILE A 77 8.00 9.10 -12.06
CA ILE A 77 8.15 8.98 -10.59
C ILE A 77 8.69 10.27 -9.98
N PHE A 78 9.70 10.90 -10.59
CA PHE A 78 10.21 12.20 -10.13
C PHE A 78 9.17 13.31 -10.29
N ASP A 79 8.45 13.32 -11.41
CA ASP A 79 7.45 14.34 -11.70
C ASP A 79 6.26 14.29 -10.74
N MET A 80 5.81 13.10 -10.34
CA MET A 80 4.77 12.93 -9.33
C MET A 80 5.19 13.52 -7.98
N VAL A 81 6.41 13.25 -7.52
CA VAL A 81 6.91 13.78 -6.24
C VAL A 81 7.06 15.29 -6.34
N ARG A 82 7.68 15.79 -7.41
CA ARG A 82 7.86 17.22 -7.64
C ARG A 82 6.52 17.98 -7.67
N TRP A 83 5.48 17.37 -8.23
CA TRP A 83 4.15 17.98 -8.24
C TRP A 83 3.63 18.26 -6.82
N PHE A 84 3.81 17.33 -5.88
CA PHE A 84 3.44 17.53 -4.48
C PHE A 84 4.27 18.61 -3.80
N GLU A 85 5.58 18.65 -4.06
CA GLU A 85 6.47 19.70 -3.54
C GLU A 85 6.08 21.08 -4.04
N ASP A 86 5.83 21.22 -5.36
CA ASP A 86 5.43 22.47 -6.00
C ASP A 86 4.06 22.93 -5.50
N GLU A 87 3.10 22.02 -5.31
CA GLU A 87 1.78 22.36 -4.81
C GLU A 87 1.82 22.80 -3.34
N ALA A 88 2.61 22.15 -2.51
CA ALA A 88 2.85 22.56 -1.14
C ALA A 88 3.49 23.96 -1.09
N ALA A 89 4.50 24.20 -1.92
CA ALA A 89 5.18 25.50 -2.01
C ALA A 89 4.23 26.63 -2.48
N ARG A 90 3.37 26.37 -3.47
CA ARG A 90 2.35 27.34 -3.93
C ARG A 90 1.36 27.71 -2.83
N ASN A 91 1.04 26.79 -1.94
CA ASN A 91 0.15 27.00 -0.81
C ASN A 91 0.87 27.47 0.46
N GLY A 92 2.19 27.71 0.41
CA GLY A 92 2.98 28.15 1.56
C GLY A 92 3.12 27.09 2.66
N VAL A 93 2.99 25.81 2.32
CA VAL A 93 3.09 24.67 3.25
C VAL A 93 4.48 24.07 3.17
N ASP A 94 5.16 23.91 4.32
CA ASP A 94 6.36 23.10 4.41
C ASP A 94 5.98 21.65 4.70
N MET A 95 6.17 20.79 3.72
CA MET A 95 5.85 19.36 3.84
C MET A 95 6.65 18.67 4.95
N ARG A 96 7.85 19.14 5.26
CA ARG A 96 8.69 18.60 6.32
C ARG A 96 8.11 18.80 7.72
N GLY A 97 7.22 19.79 7.88
CA GLY A 97 6.48 20.05 9.12
C GLY A 97 5.16 19.29 9.25
N THR A 98 4.71 18.64 8.17
CA THR A 98 3.43 17.92 8.09
C THR A 98 3.58 16.43 7.85
N ASN A 99 4.67 15.98 7.27
CA ASN A 99 5.02 14.58 7.02
C ASN A 99 6.50 14.32 7.38
N PRO A 100 6.84 13.48 8.39
CA PRO A 100 5.94 12.68 9.22
C PRO A 100 5.01 13.51 10.11
N THR A 101 3.80 12.99 10.37
CA THR A 101 2.87 13.62 11.32
C THR A 101 3.41 13.51 12.75
N PRO A 102 2.95 14.35 13.71
CA PRO A 102 3.36 14.24 15.11
C PRO A 102 3.21 12.82 15.67
N ASP A 103 2.17 12.11 15.28
CA ASP A 103 1.95 10.70 15.65
C ASP A 103 3.02 9.76 15.10
N ASN A 104 3.52 10.03 13.90
CA ASN A 104 4.60 9.24 13.30
C ASN A 104 5.91 9.44 14.08
N ILE A 105 6.16 10.69 14.50
CA ILE A 105 7.34 11.06 15.31
C ILE A 105 7.25 10.42 16.70
N GLU A 106 6.09 10.47 17.34
CA GLU A 106 5.84 9.78 18.62
C GLU A 106 6.05 8.26 18.49
N GLY A 107 5.68 7.70 17.34
CA GLY A 107 5.93 6.29 16.98
C GLY A 107 7.38 5.96 16.63
N GLY A 108 8.30 6.96 16.68
CA GLY A 108 9.74 6.80 16.53
C GLY A 108 10.30 7.15 15.15
N LEU A 109 9.50 7.69 14.22
CA LEU A 109 10.02 8.21 12.94
C LEU A 109 10.71 9.55 13.15
N SER A 110 11.84 9.77 12.48
CA SER A 110 12.66 10.97 12.63
C SER A 110 12.51 11.96 11.47
N THR A 111 12.44 11.46 10.23
CA THR A 111 12.43 12.30 9.03
C THR A 111 11.46 11.81 7.97
N LEU A 112 11.17 12.68 7.00
CA LEU A 112 10.40 12.35 5.80
C LEU A 112 11.04 11.22 5.01
N GLU A 113 12.36 11.29 4.81
CA GLU A 113 13.12 10.31 4.04
C GLU A 113 13.10 8.94 4.71
N GLU A 114 13.19 8.87 6.04
CA GLU A 114 13.08 7.61 6.78
C GLU A 114 11.71 6.97 6.55
N LYS A 115 10.63 7.75 6.60
CA LYS A 115 9.28 7.30 6.30
C LYS A 115 9.19 6.79 4.86
N SER A 116 9.73 7.54 3.90
CA SER A 116 9.70 7.21 2.47
C SER A 116 10.50 5.96 2.14
N LEU A 117 11.70 5.79 2.73
CA LEU A 117 12.45 4.54 2.62
C LEU A 117 11.63 3.34 3.08
N GLY A 118 10.88 3.50 4.18
CA GLY A 118 9.92 2.51 4.66
C GLY A 118 8.83 2.20 3.68
N ALA A 119 8.31 3.21 3.04
CA ALA A 119 7.27 3.10 2.05
C ALA A 119 7.75 2.32 0.81
N ILE A 120 8.86 2.72 0.21
CA ILE A 120 9.45 2.08 -0.98
C ILE A 120 9.82 0.62 -0.72
N ALA A 121 10.35 0.32 0.47
CA ALA A 121 10.73 -1.05 0.82
C ALA A 121 9.55 -2.04 0.83
N LYS A 122 8.31 -1.58 1.08
CA LYS A 122 7.11 -2.43 0.98
C LYS A 122 6.84 -2.87 -0.46
N GLY A 123 7.25 -2.07 -1.45
CA GLY A 123 7.19 -2.41 -2.87
C GLY A 123 8.19 -3.49 -3.31
N GLY A 124 8.93 -4.11 -2.37
CA GLY A 124 9.91 -5.15 -2.67
C GLY A 124 11.07 -4.66 -3.52
N THR A 125 11.65 -5.57 -4.31
CA THR A 125 12.84 -5.30 -5.13
C THR A 125 12.61 -5.49 -6.64
N ARG A 126 11.39 -5.81 -7.04
CA ARG A 126 11.05 -6.03 -8.46
C ARG A 126 11.18 -4.73 -9.27
N PRO A 127 11.50 -4.81 -10.56
CA PRO A 127 11.44 -3.67 -11.46
C PRO A 127 10.03 -3.05 -11.47
N VAL A 128 9.96 -1.73 -11.60
CA VAL A 128 8.72 -1.02 -11.90
C VAL A 128 8.47 -1.13 -13.39
N VAL A 129 7.43 -1.87 -13.75
CA VAL A 129 7.14 -2.16 -15.17
C VAL A 129 6.32 -1.06 -15.83
N GLU A 130 5.58 -0.27 -15.04
CA GLU A 130 4.69 0.78 -15.55
C GLU A 130 4.42 1.83 -14.48
N VAL A 131 4.27 3.08 -14.88
CA VAL A 131 3.80 4.19 -14.06
C VAL A 131 2.53 4.76 -14.70
N ILE A 132 1.43 4.78 -13.93
CA ILE A 132 0.09 5.08 -14.43
C ILE A 132 -0.54 6.27 -13.70
N ASP A 133 -1.49 6.91 -14.36
CA ASP A 133 -2.29 7.98 -13.79
C ASP A 133 -3.36 7.47 -12.82
N TYR A 134 -3.95 8.41 -12.06
CA TYR A 134 -5.03 8.13 -11.12
C TYR A 134 -6.18 7.38 -11.79
N SER A 135 -6.61 6.29 -11.17
CA SER A 135 -7.68 5.40 -11.65
C SER A 135 -7.45 4.72 -13.02
N GLN A 136 -6.28 4.81 -13.59
CA GLN A 136 -5.92 4.07 -14.79
C GLN A 136 -5.67 2.59 -14.45
N ALA A 137 -6.14 1.70 -15.33
CA ALA A 137 -5.86 0.26 -15.19
C ALA A 137 -4.44 -0.06 -15.71
N PRO A 138 -3.67 -0.92 -15.00
CA PRO A 138 -2.40 -1.43 -15.52
C PRO A 138 -2.55 -2.13 -16.86
N SER A 139 -1.59 -1.93 -17.76
CA SER A 139 -1.59 -2.55 -19.09
C SER A 139 -0.87 -3.89 -19.13
N LYS A 140 -0.04 -4.19 -18.13
CA LYS A 140 0.78 -5.41 -18.04
C LYS A 140 0.98 -5.85 -16.59
N PRO A 141 1.25 -7.16 -16.35
CA PRO A 141 1.53 -7.66 -15.01
C PRO A 141 2.90 -7.18 -14.49
N GLY A 142 3.04 -7.13 -13.17
CA GLY A 142 4.27 -6.75 -12.48
C GLY A 142 4.05 -5.69 -11.40
N LEU A 143 5.13 -5.00 -11.02
CA LEU A 143 5.05 -3.87 -10.10
C LEU A 143 4.75 -2.58 -10.85
N VAL A 144 3.63 -1.98 -10.56
CA VAL A 144 3.13 -0.74 -11.16
C VAL A 144 3.10 0.36 -10.10
N VAL A 145 3.34 1.60 -10.48
CA VAL A 145 3.16 2.78 -9.61
C VAL A 145 1.99 3.61 -10.13
N MET A 146 1.00 3.89 -9.29
CA MET A 146 -0.12 4.75 -9.63
C MET A 146 0.02 6.11 -8.95
N ASN A 147 -0.15 7.18 -9.72
CA ASN A 147 -0.21 8.54 -9.20
C ASN A 147 -1.54 8.77 -8.47
N THR A 148 -1.54 8.67 -7.14
CA THR A 148 -2.73 8.87 -6.31
C THR A 148 -2.54 10.00 -5.31
N PRO A 149 -3.63 10.62 -4.82
CA PRO A 149 -3.57 11.47 -3.64
C PRO A 149 -3.05 10.70 -2.41
N SER A 150 -2.55 11.44 -1.41
CA SER A 150 -2.03 10.85 -0.16
C SER A 150 -3.12 10.54 0.87
N ALA A 151 -4.35 11.02 0.67
CA ALA A 151 -5.47 10.69 1.53
C ALA A 151 -5.94 9.26 1.22
N ALA A 152 -5.88 8.38 2.22
CA ALA A 152 -6.15 6.94 2.07
C ALA A 152 -7.47 6.63 1.33
N CYS A 153 -8.57 7.29 1.69
CA CYS A 153 -9.87 7.07 1.06
C CYS A 153 -9.87 7.43 -0.44
N GLU A 154 -9.19 8.54 -0.81
CA GLU A 154 -9.05 8.96 -2.20
C GLU A 154 -8.14 8.03 -2.98
N SER A 155 -7.00 7.63 -2.37
CA SER A 155 -6.09 6.66 -2.96
C SER A 155 -6.80 5.35 -3.27
N MET A 156 -7.47 4.76 -2.27
CA MET A 156 -8.22 3.51 -2.41
C MET A 156 -9.33 3.60 -3.47
N THR A 157 -10.00 4.75 -3.57
CA THR A 157 -11.01 4.99 -4.61
C THR A 157 -10.40 4.90 -6.01
N GLY A 158 -9.25 5.56 -6.22
CA GLY A 158 -8.54 5.51 -7.50
C GLY A 158 -8.05 4.12 -7.87
N LEU A 159 -7.56 3.38 -6.89
CA LEU A 159 -7.09 2.00 -7.08
C LEU A 159 -8.22 1.04 -7.42
N ALA A 160 -9.33 1.12 -6.71
CA ALA A 160 -10.51 0.33 -7.01
C ALA A 160 -11.05 0.66 -8.41
N ALA A 161 -11.08 1.94 -8.79
CA ALA A 161 -11.47 2.38 -10.14
C ALA A 161 -10.49 1.90 -11.22
N GLY A 162 -9.18 1.84 -10.91
CA GLY A 162 -8.14 1.27 -11.77
C GLY A 162 -8.14 -0.26 -11.85
N GLY A 163 -9.10 -0.92 -11.19
CA GLY A 163 -9.31 -2.37 -11.30
C GLY A 163 -8.62 -3.20 -10.22
N ALA A 164 -8.17 -2.60 -9.13
CA ALA A 164 -7.67 -3.36 -7.97
C ALA A 164 -8.77 -4.28 -7.42
N GLN A 165 -8.47 -5.57 -7.31
CA GLN A 165 -9.42 -6.59 -6.87
C GLN A 165 -9.34 -6.89 -5.38
N ILE A 166 -8.19 -6.66 -4.78
CA ILE A 166 -7.97 -6.71 -3.33
C ILE A 166 -7.07 -5.54 -2.96
N ILE A 167 -7.44 -4.83 -1.93
CA ILE A 167 -6.64 -3.76 -1.34
C ILE A 167 -6.00 -4.29 -0.05
N ILE A 168 -4.67 -4.21 0.06
CA ILE A 168 -3.96 -4.56 1.28
C ILE A 168 -3.57 -3.28 1.99
N PHE A 169 -4.26 -2.98 3.06
CA PHE A 169 -4.05 -1.77 3.85
C PHE A 169 -3.17 -2.06 5.06
N SER A 170 -1.92 -1.64 5.02
CA SER A 170 -1.03 -1.77 6.16
C SER A 170 -1.11 -0.55 7.08
N THR A 171 -1.41 -0.76 8.36
CA THR A 171 -1.59 0.33 9.30
C THR A 171 -0.81 0.13 10.60
N GLY A 172 -0.22 1.20 11.10
CA GLY A 172 0.47 1.20 12.40
C GLY A 172 -0.42 1.60 13.58
N ARG A 173 -1.40 2.50 13.37
CA ARG A 173 -2.34 2.96 14.44
C ARG A 173 -3.73 2.40 14.33
N GLY A 174 -4.01 1.67 13.27
CA GLY A 174 -5.36 1.26 12.93
C GLY A 174 -6.07 2.28 12.04
N ASN A 175 -7.00 1.78 11.25
CA ASN A 175 -7.83 2.56 10.34
C ASN A 175 -9.09 1.77 10.02
N ALA A 176 -10.23 2.45 10.02
CA ALA A 176 -11.54 1.86 9.76
C ALA A 176 -12.04 2.06 8.32
N ILE A 177 -11.17 2.51 7.38
CA ILE A 177 -11.56 2.78 5.99
C ILE A 177 -11.54 1.48 5.18
N GLY A 178 -12.62 1.20 4.45
CA GLY A 178 -12.72 0.11 3.48
C GLY A 178 -13.26 0.60 2.14
N ALA A 179 -12.86 -0.01 1.02
CA ALA A 179 -13.39 0.31 -0.29
C ALA A 179 -14.70 -0.45 -0.55
N PRO A 180 -15.72 0.19 -1.18
CA PRO A 180 -17.03 -0.45 -1.37
C PRO A 180 -17.05 -1.55 -2.45
N ILE A 181 -16.08 -1.53 -3.37
CA ILE A 181 -16.06 -2.43 -4.55
C ILE A 181 -14.81 -3.32 -4.61
N ALA A 182 -13.88 -3.17 -3.66
CA ALA A 182 -12.69 -4.01 -3.55
C ALA A 182 -12.49 -4.42 -2.08
N PRO A 183 -12.46 -5.72 -1.76
CA PRO A 183 -12.16 -6.18 -0.42
C PRO A 183 -10.90 -5.52 0.13
N THR A 184 -11.01 -4.89 1.30
CA THR A 184 -9.87 -4.22 1.95
C THR A 184 -9.38 -5.04 3.12
N LEU A 185 -8.21 -5.65 2.96
CA LEU A 185 -7.55 -6.50 3.94
C LEU A 185 -6.59 -5.67 4.78
N LYS A 186 -6.82 -5.57 6.09
CA LYS A 186 -5.99 -4.79 7.01
C LYS A 186 -4.92 -5.62 7.68
N VAL A 187 -3.69 -5.11 7.60
CA VAL A 187 -2.51 -5.74 8.21
C VAL A 187 -1.86 -4.77 9.20
N THR A 188 -1.55 -5.22 10.39
CA THR A 188 -0.78 -4.44 11.36
C THR A 188 0.42 -5.21 11.91
N GLY A 189 1.52 -4.50 12.12
CA GLY A 189 2.68 -5.00 12.87
C GLY A 189 2.78 -4.35 14.26
N ASN A 190 1.76 -3.60 14.67
CA ASN A 190 1.74 -2.93 15.97
C ASN A 190 0.86 -3.72 16.96
N PRO A 191 1.45 -4.31 18.03
CA PRO A 191 0.70 -5.10 18.99
C PRO A 191 -0.39 -4.30 19.73
N ASN A 192 -0.17 -3.00 19.94
CA ASN A 192 -1.17 -2.14 20.57
C ASN A 192 -2.40 -1.96 19.67
N THR A 193 -2.19 -1.79 18.37
CA THR A 193 -3.27 -1.69 17.38
C THR A 193 -4.01 -3.01 17.24
N ALA A 194 -3.28 -4.13 17.20
CA ALA A 194 -3.88 -5.46 17.17
C ALA A 194 -4.77 -5.71 18.40
N GLY A 195 -4.36 -5.23 19.58
CA GLY A 195 -5.14 -5.34 20.81
C GLY A 195 -6.33 -4.39 20.89
N SER A 196 -6.20 -3.14 20.45
CA SER A 196 -7.24 -2.11 20.59
C SER A 196 -8.26 -2.08 19.45
N MET A 197 -7.88 -2.50 18.25
CA MET A 197 -8.70 -2.51 17.02
C MET A 197 -8.74 -3.90 16.37
N GLY A 198 -8.67 -4.97 17.15
CA GLY A 198 -8.60 -6.33 16.63
C GLY A 198 -9.76 -6.71 15.71
N GLU A 199 -10.94 -6.14 15.90
CA GLU A 199 -12.10 -6.36 15.01
C GLU A 199 -11.92 -5.75 13.61
N ASN A 200 -11.09 -4.71 13.47
CA ASN A 200 -10.79 -4.06 12.20
C ASN A 200 -9.57 -4.68 11.48
N ILE A 201 -8.79 -5.51 12.15
CA ILE A 201 -7.55 -6.07 11.64
C ILE A 201 -7.76 -7.49 11.12
N ASP A 202 -7.42 -7.72 9.86
CA ASP A 202 -7.50 -9.05 9.23
C ASP A 202 -6.29 -9.93 9.55
N VAL A 203 -5.10 -9.32 9.64
CA VAL A 203 -3.85 -10.03 9.91
C VAL A 203 -2.96 -9.23 10.85
N ASP A 204 -2.64 -9.85 11.98
CA ASP A 204 -1.62 -9.36 12.92
C ASP A 204 -0.28 -10.04 12.64
N VAL A 205 0.74 -9.23 12.31
CA VAL A 205 2.14 -9.65 12.11
C VAL A 205 3.07 -9.07 13.19
N SER A 206 2.52 -8.59 14.31
CA SER A 206 3.30 -8.06 15.43
C SER A 206 4.17 -9.12 16.12
N GLY A 207 3.88 -10.40 15.93
CA GLY A 207 4.70 -11.53 16.39
C GLY A 207 6.16 -11.47 15.94
N ILE A 208 6.45 -10.77 14.83
CA ILE A 208 7.82 -10.51 14.39
C ILE A 208 8.61 -9.75 15.47
N ILE A 209 7.97 -8.79 16.14
CA ILE A 209 8.62 -7.98 17.20
C ILE A 209 8.50 -8.65 18.55
N THR A 210 7.33 -9.20 18.87
CA THR A 210 6.99 -9.64 20.23
C THR A 210 7.44 -11.07 20.52
N GLU A 211 7.53 -11.91 19.50
CA GLU A 211 7.73 -13.37 19.64
C GLU A 211 8.91 -13.91 18.82
N GLY A 212 9.56 -13.04 18.02
CA GLY A 212 10.64 -13.47 17.12
C GLY A 212 10.14 -14.30 15.93
N GLU A 213 8.88 -14.11 15.53
CA GLU A 213 8.31 -14.74 14.32
C GLU A 213 9.16 -14.38 13.09
N SER A 214 9.42 -15.36 12.22
CA SER A 214 10.17 -15.11 11.00
C SER A 214 9.34 -14.28 10.00
N LEU A 215 10.03 -13.53 9.16
CA LEU A 215 9.41 -12.70 8.11
C LEU A 215 8.66 -13.56 7.08
N ASP A 216 9.18 -14.73 6.77
CA ASP A 216 8.54 -15.68 5.86
C ASP A 216 7.23 -16.21 6.45
N SER A 217 7.21 -16.55 7.76
CA SER A 217 5.99 -16.96 8.45
C SER A 217 4.92 -15.88 8.42
N ALA A 218 5.31 -14.64 8.69
CA ALA A 218 4.40 -13.50 8.64
C ALA A 218 3.89 -13.23 7.20
N GLY A 219 4.76 -13.33 6.20
CA GLY A 219 4.40 -13.26 4.79
C GLY A 219 3.37 -14.33 4.41
N ASP A 220 3.60 -15.56 4.82
CA ASP A 220 2.69 -16.69 4.63
C ASP A 220 1.32 -16.47 5.28
N LYS A 221 1.26 -15.85 6.48
CA LYS A 221 -0.02 -15.51 7.13
C LYS A 221 -0.84 -14.57 6.24
N VAL A 222 -0.22 -13.50 5.76
CA VAL A 222 -0.92 -12.52 4.91
C VAL A 222 -1.32 -13.15 3.58
N TRP A 223 -0.44 -13.92 2.94
CA TRP A 223 -0.73 -14.63 1.71
C TRP A 223 -1.94 -15.55 1.84
N ARG A 224 -1.98 -16.38 2.88
CA ARG A 224 -3.13 -17.26 3.15
C ARG A 224 -4.41 -16.49 3.37
N ARG A 225 -4.36 -15.30 3.98
CA ARG A 225 -5.55 -14.45 4.14
C ARG A 225 -6.00 -13.88 2.80
N ILE A 226 -5.08 -13.43 1.94
CA ILE A 226 -5.38 -12.98 0.57
C ILE A 226 -6.10 -14.09 -0.20
N VAL A 227 -5.55 -15.31 -0.17
CA VAL A 227 -6.15 -16.48 -0.84
C VAL A 227 -7.57 -16.75 -0.34
N LYS A 228 -7.82 -16.66 0.98
CA LYS A 228 -9.16 -16.81 1.55
C LYS A 228 -10.12 -15.72 1.08
N VAL A 229 -9.68 -14.46 1.07
CA VAL A 229 -10.48 -13.33 0.59
C VAL A 229 -10.78 -13.48 -0.90
N ALA A 230 -9.79 -13.83 -1.70
CA ALA A 230 -9.93 -14.15 -3.11
C ALA A 230 -10.92 -15.30 -3.36
N SER A 231 -11.10 -16.19 -2.38
CA SER A 231 -12.04 -17.31 -2.43
C SER A 231 -13.42 -16.97 -1.84
N GLY A 232 -13.70 -15.69 -1.54
CA GLY A 232 -14.99 -15.20 -1.07
C GLY A 232 -15.15 -15.11 0.46
N VAL A 233 -14.08 -15.27 1.23
CA VAL A 233 -14.13 -15.00 2.68
C VAL A 233 -14.09 -13.49 2.89
N LEU A 234 -15.07 -12.94 3.60
CA LEU A 234 -15.17 -11.51 3.85
C LEU A 234 -14.00 -10.99 4.69
N THR A 235 -13.54 -9.78 4.38
CA THR A 235 -12.61 -9.01 5.21
C THR A 235 -13.32 -8.41 6.42
N SER A 236 -12.54 -7.96 7.42
CA SER A 236 -13.09 -7.23 8.56
C SER A 236 -13.87 -5.99 8.12
N CYS A 237 -13.37 -5.24 7.13
CA CYS A 237 -14.08 -4.08 6.58
C CYS A 237 -15.44 -4.43 5.99
N GLU A 238 -15.56 -5.55 5.26
CA GLU A 238 -16.83 -6.00 4.69
C GLU A 238 -17.80 -6.44 5.78
N VAL A 239 -17.33 -7.15 6.80
CA VAL A 239 -18.14 -7.59 7.95
C VAL A 239 -18.66 -6.39 8.75
N LEU A 240 -17.81 -5.38 8.97
CA LEU A 240 -18.15 -4.15 9.69
C LEU A 240 -18.88 -3.12 8.82
N GLN A 241 -19.07 -3.40 7.54
CA GLN A 241 -19.68 -2.49 6.55
C GLN A 241 -18.95 -1.15 6.43
N GLU A 242 -17.63 -1.17 6.57
CA GLU A 242 -16.76 -0.01 6.36
C GLU A 242 -16.53 0.19 4.87
N GLN A 243 -17.32 1.06 4.27
CA GLN A 243 -17.38 1.30 2.83
C GLN A 243 -17.34 2.80 2.54
N GLN A 244 -16.13 3.33 2.40
CA GLN A 244 -15.90 4.75 2.12
C GLN A 244 -15.45 4.94 0.68
N LEU A 245 -15.98 5.98 0.05
CA LEU A 245 -15.61 6.45 -1.26
C LEU A 245 -15.30 7.95 -1.17
N SER A 246 -14.18 8.37 -1.72
CA SER A 246 -13.83 9.79 -1.84
C SER A 246 -13.27 10.06 -3.22
N VAL A 247 -13.90 10.97 -3.95
CA VAL A 247 -13.42 11.42 -5.26
C VAL A 247 -12.54 12.64 -5.06
N SER A 248 -11.26 12.50 -5.41
CA SER A 248 -10.31 13.62 -5.41
C SER A 248 -10.69 14.63 -6.47
N ARG A 249 -10.69 15.92 -6.09
CA ARG A 249 -10.92 17.02 -7.04
C ARG A 249 -10.12 18.24 -6.64
N PHE A 250 -9.62 18.93 -7.63
CA PHE A 250 -8.95 20.21 -7.48
C PHE A 250 -9.92 21.33 -7.91
N GLY A 251 -10.43 22.09 -6.96
CA GLY A 251 -11.31 23.22 -7.20
C GLY A 251 -12.73 23.05 -6.63
N PRO A 252 -13.50 24.17 -6.55
CA PRO A 252 -14.87 24.16 -6.05
C PRO A 252 -15.81 23.46 -7.03
N SER A 253 -16.89 22.90 -6.48
CA SER A 253 -18.05 22.52 -7.29
C SER A 253 -18.71 23.77 -7.85
N VAL A 254 -18.98 23.82 -9.13
CA VAL A 254 -19.81 24.82 -9.78
C VAL A 254 -21.23 24.31 -9.87
#